data_609d1602198934e17e1c24f346393da5
#
_entry.id   609d1602198934e17e1c24f346393da5
#
_cell.length_a   1.000
_cell.length_b   1.000
_cell.length_c   1.000
_cell.angle_alpha   90.00
_cell.angle_beta   90.00
_cell.angle_gamma   90.00
#
_symmetry.space_group_name_H-M   'P 1'
#
loop_
_entity.id
_entity.type
_entity.pdbx_description
1 polymer ?
#
loop_
_entity_poly.entity_id
_entity_poly.type
_entity_poly.pdbx_seq_one_letter_code
_entity_poly.pdbx_strand_id
1 'polypeptide(L)'
;MNAARAGWSLLLAAGIGLSLWQWREATESPQRHGGHTHLHDDSGKPARLHAWSPADAAQVVLATPGASLRLRRGAQGWVAAAGQTADGFDAEEFLALFSQARSDRALVPQPDQPYGLTPPQLRIEVLDASGAKLASLDVGELAPDGLGRYVQVPGEPEIRIVPNYQTRAPLAAMAIAAP
;
A
#
# COMPACT_ATOMS: atom_id res chain seq x y z
N MET A 1 0.04 47.91 -54.02
CA MET A 1 0.08 47.91 -52.54
C MET A 1 -1.07 47.07 -52.03
N ASN A 2 -0.93 45.76 -51.71
CA ASN A 2 -1.93 45.03 -50.86
C ASN A 2 -1.57 43.54 -50.66
N ALA A 3 -0.52 43.02 -51.33
CA ALA A 3 -0.15 41.62 -51.19
C ALA A 3 0.50 41.25 -49.80
N ALA A 4 1.22 42.21 -49.20
CA ALA A 4 1.92 41.97 -47.93
C ALA A 4 0.99 41.87 -46.71
N ARG A 5 -0.18 42.52 -46.75
CA ARG A 5 -1.17 42.50 -45.66
C ARG A 5 -1.97 41.20 -45.60
N ALA A 6 -2.18 40.54 -46.73
CA ALA A 6 -2.91 39.24 -46.77
C ALA A 6 -2.08 38.08 -46.22
N GLY A 7 -0.75 38.11 -46.40
CA GLY A 7 0.15 37.07 -45.88
C GLY A 7 0.22 37.01 -44.34
N TRP A 8 0.20 38.15 -43.68
CA TRP A 8 0.24 38.24 -42.21
C TRP A 8 -1.06 37.75 -41.54
N SER A 9 -2.22 38.00 -42.19
CA SER A 9 -3.51 37.54 -41.67
C SER A 9 -3.66 36.01 -41.74
N LEU A 10 -3.10 35.38 -42.79
CA LEU A 10 -3.12 33.91 -42.91
C LEU A 10 -2.16 33.23 -41.90
N LEU A 11 -1.01 33.81 -41.60
CA LEU A 11 -0.09 33.26 -40.58
C LEU A 11 -0.67 33.38 -39.18
N LEU A 12 -1.35 34.48 -38.85
CA LEU A 12 -2.03 34.65 -37.57
C LEU A 12 -3.20 33.66 -37.39
N ALA A 13 -3.98 33.43 -38.44
CA ALA A 13 -5.10 32.47 -38.40
C ALA A 13 -4.61 31.01 -38.24
N ALA A 14 -3.49 30.64 -38.88
CA ALA A 14 -2.86 29.34 -38.75
C ALA A 14 -2.29 29.11 -37.34
N GLY A 15 -1.65 30.16 -36.75
CA GLY A 15 -1.12 30.10 -35.39
C GLY A 15 -2.20 29.91 -34.32
N ILE A 16 -3.32 30.60 -34.45
CA ILE A 16 -4.47 30.45 -33.50
C ILE A 16 -5.12 29.09 -33.67
N GLY A 17 -5.25 28.58 -34.89
CA GLY A 17 -5.80 27.24 -35.14
C GLY A 17 -4.97 26.12 -34.52
N LEU A 18 -3.63 26.21 -34.66
CA LEU A 18 -2.69 25.24 -34.04
C LEU A 18 -2.72 25.29 -32.50
N SER A 19 -2.77 26.50 -31.95
CA SER A 19 -2.85 26.66 -30.49
C SER A 19 -4.15 26.12 -29.90
N LEU A 20 -5.28 26.33 -30.59
CA LEU A 20 -6.57 25.78 -30.17
C LEU A 20 -6.63 24.26 -30.32
N TRP A 21 -6.00 23.71 -31.37
CA TRP A 21 -5.92 22.27 -31.55
C TRP A 21 -5.05 21.61 -30.48
N GLN A 22 -3.88 22.16 -30.18
CA GLN A 22 -3.03 21.69 -29.08
C GLN A 22 -3.73 21.80 -27.72
N TRP A 23 -4.53 22.84 -27.51
CA TRP A 23 -5.26 23.01 -26.25
C TRP A 23 -6.38 21.96 -26.12
N ARG A 24 -7.01 21.61 -27.23
CA ARG A 24 -8.03 20.57 -27.29
C ARG A 24 -7.44 19.18 -27.04
N GLU A 25 -6.30 18.85 -27.62
CA GLU A 25 -5.59 17.60 -27.33
C GLU A 25 -5.09 17.53 -25.89
N ALA A 26 -4.67 18.63 -25.30
CA ALA A 26 -4.25 18.69 -23.90
C ALA A 26 -5.44 18.51 -22.92
N THR A 27 -6.65 18.88 -23.33
CA THR A 27 -7.87 18.65 -22.51
C THR A 27 -8.56 17.32 -22.80
N GLU A 28 -8.32 16.69 -23.95
CA GLU A 28 -8.91 15.41 -24.33
C GLU A 28 -7.94 14.21 -24.14
N SER A 29 -6.69 14.45 -23.76
CA SER A 29 -5.83 13.36 -23.30
C SER A 29 -6.32 12.93 -21.92
N PRO A 30 -7.06 11.83 -21.76
CA PRO A 30 -7.13 11.21 -20.46
C PRO A 30 -5.69 10.81 -20.15
N GLN A 31 -5.07 11.48 -19.19
CA GLN A 31 -3.86 10.96 -18.59
C GLN A 31 -4.21 9.55 -18.12
N ARG A 32 -3.83 8.55 -18.90
CA ARG A 32 -3.73 7.16 -18.46
C ARG A 32 -2.59 7.12 -17.43
N HIS A 33 -2.81 7.77 -16.30
CA HIS A 33 -2.15 7.41 -15.07
C HIS A 33 -2.66 6.01 -14.77
N GLY A 34 -1.78 5.03 -14.89
CA GLY A 34 -2.11 3.64 -14.70
C GLY A 34 -2.97 3.50 -13.46
N GLY A 35 -4.16 3.01 -13.64
CA GLY A 35 -5.26 2.60 -12.78
C GLY A 35 -5.16 2.77 -11.25
N HIS A 36 -4.64 3.89 -10.75
CA HIS A 36 -4.56 4.17 -9.32
C HIS A 36 -5.76 5.00 -8.89
N THR A 37 -6.50 4.51 -7.91
CA THR A 37 -7.50 5.30 -7.22
C THR A 37 -6.88 5.89 -5.96
N HIS A 38 -6.92 7.21 -5.83
CA HIS A 38 -6.51 7.86 -4.59
C HIS A 38 -7.63 7.70 -3.57
N LEU A 39 -7.27 7.17 -2.40
CA LEU A 39 -8.20 6.91 -1.31
C LEU A 39 -7.90 7.87 -0.16
N HIS A 40 -8.90 8.69 0.16
CA HIS A 40 -8.85 9.59 1.29
C HIS A 40 -10.04 9.34 2.20
N ASP A 41 -9.86 9.53 3.50
CA ASP A 41 -10.96 9.58 4.45
C ASP A 41 -11.70 10.95 4.36
N ASP A 42 -12.80 11.08 5.09
CA ASP A 42 -13.64 12.31 5.09
C ASP A 42 -12.87 13.57 5.52
N SER A 43 -11.68 13.41 6.12
CA SER A 43 -10.79 14.53 6.49
C SER A 43 -9.75 14.86 5.41
N GLY A 44 -9.77 14.18 4.26
CA GLY A 44 -8.80 14.32 3.18
C GLY A 44 -7.45 13.63 3.44
N LYS A 45 -7.37 12.79 4.46
CA LYS A 45 -6.16 11.98 4.77
C LYS A 45 -6.20 10.63 4.06
N PRO A 46 -5.05 9.99 3.82
CA PRO A 46 -5.00 8.63 3.31
C PRO A 46 -5.90 7.68 4.13
N ALA A 47 -6.64 6.80 3.45
CA ALA A 47 -7.57 5.89 4.10
C ALA A 47 -6.86 4.89 5.01
N ARG A 48 -7.43 4.58 6.16
CA ARG A 48 -6.93 3.51 7.04
C ARG A 48 -7.15 2.15 6.38
N LEU A 49 -6.20 1.23 6.62
CA LEU A 49 -6.36 -0.17 6.20
C LEU A 49 -7.33 -0.92 7.12
N HIS A 50 -7.31 -0.61 8.41
CA HIS A 50 -8.12 -1.29 9.42
C HIS A 50 -8.59 -0.31 10.50
N ALA A 51 -9.69 -0.66 11.20
CA ALA A 51 -10.23 0.11 12.31
C ALA A 51 -10.27 -0.78 13.56
N TRP A 52 -9.21 -0.73 14.38
CA TRP A 52 -9.08 -1.47 15.63
C TRP A 52 -8.16 -0.72 16.60
N SER A 53 -8.14 -1.13 17.88
CA SER A 53 -7.27 -0.57 18.90
C SER A 53 -6.14 -1.53 19.29
N PRO A 54 -4.87 -1.07 19.42
CA PRO A 54 -3.78 -1.92 19.91
C PRO A 54 -4.04 -2.55 21.28
N ALA A 55 -4.86 -1.91 22.11
CA ALA A 55 -5.23 -2.44 23.42
C ALA A 55 -6.04 -3.74 23.35
N ASP A 56 -6.80 -3.93 22.26
CA ASP A 56 -7.64 -5.12 22.06
C ASP A 56 -6.82 -6.32 21.54
N ALA A 57 -5.59 -6.09 21.07
CA ALA A 57 -4.74 -7.14 20.54
C ALA A 57 -4.21 -8.05 21.65
N ALA A 58 -4.42 -9.34 21.52
CA ALA A 58 -3.90 -10.37 22.40
C ALA A 58 -2.91 -11.32 21.71
N GLN A 59 -2.95 -11.40 20.37
CA GLN A 59 -2.02 -12.23 19.61
C GLN A 59 -1.61 -11.52 18.32
N VAL A 60 -0.34 -11.74 17.91
CA VAL A 60 0.20 -11.38 16.59
C VAL A 60 0.72 -12.65 15.95
N VAL A 61 0.34 -12.89 14.71
CA VAL A 61 0.85 -13.99 13.89
C VAL A 61 1.48 -13.40 12.65
N LEU A 62 2.76 -13.71 12.45
CA LEU A 62 3.52 -13.42 11.24
C LEU A 62 3.79 -14.74 10.54
N ALA A 63 3.47 -14.86 9.25
CA ALA A 63 3.66 -16.09 8.50
C ALA A 63 4.23 -15.80 7.10
N THR A 64 5.27 -16.53 6.73
CA THR A 64 5.82 -16.63 5.38
C THR A 64 5.52 -18.02 4.81
N PRO A 65 5.75 -18.31 3.53
CA PRO A 65 5.55 -19.65 2.98
C PRO A 65 6.34 -20.77 3.70
N GLY A 66 7.45 -20.45 4.38
CA GLY A 66 8.31 -21.44 5.03
C GLY A 66 8.37 -21.37 6.56
N ALA A 67 7.84 -20.33 7.18
CA ALA A 67 7.97 -20.10 8.63
C ALA A 67 6.78 -19.33 9.20
N SER A 68 6.57 -19.46 10.53
CA SER A 68 5.61 -18.62 11.24
C SER A 68 6.16 -18.21 12.60
N LEU A 69 5.85 -17.00 13.04
CA LEU A 69 6.13 -16.48 14.38
C LEU A 69 4.81 -16.08 15.02
N ARG A 70 4.57 -16.61 16.21
CA ARG A 70 3.37 -16.29 16.99
C ARG A 70 3.75 -15.68 18.31
N LEU A 71 3.22 -14.49 18.57
CA LEU A 71 3.38 -13.79 19.85
C LEU A 71 2.04 -13.71 20.56
N ARG A 72 2.08 -13.77 21.88
CA ARG A 72 0.92 -13.58 22.75
C ARG A 72 1.22 -12.51 23.78
N ARG A 73 0.22 -11.73 24.11
CA ARG A 73 0.31 -10.76 25.20
C ARG A 73 0.25 -11.51 26.53
N GLY A 74 1.31 -11.43 27.32
CA GLY A 74 1.39 -11.97 28.68
C GLY A 74 1.34 -10.87 29.74
N ALA A 75 1.44 -11.23 30.99
CA ALA A 75 1.41 -10.30 32.12
C ALA A 75 2.61 -9.29 32.13
N GLN A 76 3.72 -9.68 31.53
CA GLN A 76 4.96 -8.89 31.51
C GLN A 76 5.34 -8.41 30.07
N GLY A 77 4.39 -8.39 29.14
CA GLY A 77 4.62 -8.01 27.76
C GLY A 77 4.37 -9.15 26.77
N TRP A 78 4.89 -9.00 25.55
CA TRP A 78 4.69 -9.97 24.49
C TRP A 78 5.67 -11.13 24.58
N VAL A 79 5.19 -12.35 24.42
CA VAL A 79 5.98 -13.57 24.52
C VAL A 79 5.78 -14.41 23.26
N ALA A 80 6.90 -14.87 22.67
CA ALA A 80 6.85 -15.80 21.56
C ALA A 80 6.34 -17.19 21.99
N ALA A 81 5.72 -17.91 21.07
CA ALA A 81 5.31 -19.29 21.33
C ALA A 81 6.53 -20.18 21.59
N ALA A 82 6.31 -21.29 22.31
CA ALA A 82 7.38 -22.22 22.69
C ALA A 82 8.22 -22.65 21.47
N GLY A 83 9.55 -22.56 21.60
CA GLY A 83 10.50 -22.89 20.55
C GLY A 83 10.67 -21.82 19.47
N GLN A 84 10.10 -20.63 19.65
CA GLN A 84 10.25 -19.49 18.74
C GLN A 84 10.99 -18.34 19.45
N THR A 85 11.72 -17.56 18.68
CA THR A 85 12.36 -16.33 19.16
C THR A 85 11.83 -15.15 18.36
N ALA A 86 11.72 -14.01 19.02
CA ALA A 86 11.27 -12.74 18.42
C ALA A 86 12.33 -11.65 18.67
N ASP A 87 13.61 -12.03 18.59
CA ASP A 87 14.73 -11.14 18.89
C ASP A 87 14.68 -9.90 18.00
N GLY A 88 14.69 -8.73 18.64
CA GLY A 88 14.66 -7.45 17.94
C GLY A 88 13.30 -7.05 17.37
N PHE A 89 12.20 -7.79 17.61
CA PHE A 89 10.85 -7.43 17.22
C PHE A 89 10.05 -6.92 18.41
N ASP A 90 9.80 -5.63 18.45
CA ASP A 90 8.91 -5.00 19.42
C ASP A 90 7.46 -5.06 18.92
N ALA A 91 6.68 -5.97 19.50
CA ALA A 91 5.28 -6.16 19.13
C ALA A 91 4.40 -4.96 19.53
N GLU A 92 4.72 -4.25 20.61
CA GLU A 92 3.95 -3.08 21.05
C GLU A 92 4.15 -1.90 20.08
N GLU A 93 5.40 -1.60 19.73
CA GLU A 93 5.72 -0.57 18.74
C GLU A 93 5.11 -0.93 17.37
N PHE A 94 5.24 -2.18 16.96
CA PHE A 94 4.63 -2.66 15.71
C PHE A 94 3.12 -2.46 15.70
N LEU A 95 2.40 -2.86 16.76
CA LEU A 95 0.94 -2.74 16.82
C LEU A 95 0.47 -1.29 16.84
N ALA A 96 1.21 -0.42 17.54
CA ALA A 96 0.94 1.02 17.53
C ALA A 96 1.04 1.60 16.11
N LEU A 97 2.05 1.22 15.35
CA LEU A 97 2.23 1.63 13.95
C LEU A 97 1.19 0.98 13.04
N PHE A 98 0.97 -0.33 13.14
CA PHE A 98 0.10 -1.10 12.27
C PHE A 98 -1.37 -0.72 12.41
N SER A 99 -1.85 -0.39 13.62
CA SER A 99 -3.21 0.10 13.84
C SER A 99 -3.50 1.43 13.14
N GLN A 100 -2.45 2.19 12.82
CA GLN A 100 -2.54 3.46 12.12
C GLN A 100 -2.16 3.37 10.65
N ALA A 101 -1.93 2.14 10.15
CA ALA A 101 -1.52 1.91 8.77
C ALA A 101 -2.54 2.50 7.78
N ARG A 102 -2.04 3.26 6.82
CA ARG A 102 -2.83 3.99 5.83
C ARG A 102 -2.27 3.79 4.43
N SER A 103 -3.15 3.87 3.45
CA SER A 103 -2.80 3.92 2.04
C SER A 103 -3.63 4.98 1.34
N ASP A 104 -2.99 5.76 0.50
CA ASP A 104 -3.62 6.74 -0.40
C ASP A 104 -3.82 6.19 -1.83
N ARG A 105 -3.37 4.95 -2.08
CA ARG A 105 -3.40 4.32 -3.40
C ARG A 105 -4.03 2.95 -3.35
N ALA A 106 -5.02 2.73 -4.21
CA ALA A 106 -5.57 1.41 -4.51
C ALA A 106 -5.39 1.09 -5.99
N LEU A 107 -5.11 -0.16 -6.28
CA LEU A 107 -4.90 -0.70 -7.61
C LEU A 107 -5.90 -1.82 -7.86
N VAL A 108 -6.46 -1.86 -9.05
CA VAL A 108 -7.12 -3.07 -9.54
C VAL A 108 -6.02 -4.04 -10.00
N PRO A 109 -5.94 -5.26 -9.45
CA PRO A 109 -4.91 -6.23 -9.84
C PRO A 109 -4.93 -6.49 -11.33
N GLN A 110 -3.76 -6.52 -11.97
CA GLN A 110 -3.61 -6.93 -13.36
C GLN A 110 -3.05 -8.36 -13.40
N PRO A 111 -3.60 -9.26 -14.24
CA PRO A 111 -3.24 -10.68 -14.24
C PRO A 111 -1.75 -10.96 -14.47
N ASP A 112 -1.10 -10.15 -15.30
CA ASP A 112 0.28 -10.37 -15.74
C ASP A 112 1.32 -9.59 -14.90
N GLN A 113 0.87 -8.87 -13.85
CA GLN A 113 1.78 -8.10 -13.03
C GLN A 113 2.06 -8.81 -11.71
N PRO A 114 3.34 -9.11 -11.40
CA PRO A 114 3.71 -9.69 -10.12
C PRO A 114 3.63 -8.62 -9.02
N TYR A 115 2.86 -8.87 -7.98
CA TYR A 115 2.78 -8.02 -6.79
C TYR A 115 3.41 -8.71 -5.58
N GLY A 116 3.87 -9.96 -5.73
CA GLY A 116 4.39 -10.77 -4.63
C GLY A 116 3.35 -11.15 -3.59
N LEU A 117 2.06 -11.23 -4.00
CA LEU A 117 0.91 -11.54 -3.14
C LEU A 117 0.36 -12.96 -3.32
N THR A 118 0.90 -13.72 -4.27
CA THR A 118 0.43 -15.10 -4.56
C THR A 118 1.62 -16.05 -4.77
N PRO A 119 2.13 -16.69 -3.69
CA PRO A 119 1.82 -16.47 -2.29
C PRO A 119 2.38 -15.14 -1.77
N PRO A 120 1.82 -14.56 -0.69
CA PRO A 120 2.37 -13.34 -0.08
C PRO A 120 3.75 -13.61 0.52
N GLN A 121 4.63 -12.62 0.48
CA GLN A 121 5.93 -12.70 1.15
C GLN A 121 5.78 -12.80 2.67
N LEU A 122 4.77 -12.11 3.21
CA LEU A 122 4.42 -12.16 4.62
C LEU A 122 2.91 -11.99 4.77
N ARG A 123 2.30 -12.79 5.65
CA ARG A 123 0.96 -12.55 6.17
C ARG A 123 1.04 -12.10 7.61
N ILE A 124 0.33 -11.04 7.93
CA ILE A 124 0.20 -10.49 9.27
C ILE A 124 -1.24 -10.71 9.72
N GLU A 125 -1.44 -11.26 10.92
CA GLU A 125 -2.74 -11.35 11.57
C GLU A 125 -2.64 -10.84 12.99
N VAL A 126 -3.61 -10.02 13.40
CA VAL A 126 -3.78 -9.55 14.77
C VAL A 126 -5.10 -10.08 15.28
N LEU A 127 -5.07 -10.74 16.44
CA LEU A 127 -6.23 -11.38 17.03
C LEU A 127 -6.47 -10.83 18.43
N ASP A 128 -7.71 -10.79 18.85
CA ASP A 128 -8.10 -10.47 20.22
C ASP A 128 -7.95 -11.68 21.19
N ALA A 129 -8.36 -11.49 22.44
CA ALA A 129 -8.29 -12.53 23.48
C ALA A 129 -9.20 -13.73 23.20
N SER A 130 -10.25 -13.56 22.42
CA SER A 130 -11.16 -14.65 22.01
C SER A 130 -10.63 -15.41 20.80
N GLY A 131 -9.59 -14.89 20.12
CA GLY A 131 -9.06 -15.39 18.85
C GLY A 131 -9.78 -14.82 17.63
N ALA A 132 -10.67 -13.83 17.81
CA ALA A 132 -11.29 -13.14 16.68
C ALA A 132 -10.27 -12.21 15.99
N LYS A 133 -10.36 -12.12 14.67
CA LYS A 133 -9.44 -11.35 13.85
C LYS A 133 -9.77 -9.86 13.90
N LEU A 134 -8.86 -9.06 14.43
CA LEU A 134 -8.93 -7.60 14.46
C LEU A 134 -8.41 -6.98 13.16
N ALA A 135 -7.33 -7.54 12.62
CA ALA A 135 -6.71 -7.09 11.38
C ALA A 135 -5.99 -8.25 10.69
N SER A 136 -5.91 -8.18 9.35
CA SER A 136 -5.12 -9.10 8.54
C SER A 136 -4.58 -8.38 7.32
N LEU A 137 -3.31 -8.63 6.97
CA LEU A 137 -2.66 -8.00 5.84
C LEU A 137 -1.72 -9.00 5.16
N ASP A 138 -1.89 -9.16 3.86
CA ASP A 138 -0.94 -9.83 2.99
C ASP A 138 0.05 -8.80 2.45
N VAL A 139 1.33 -9.07 2.60
CA VAL A 139 2.44 -8.18 2.22
C VAL A 139 3.17 -8.81 1.03
N GLY A 140 3.29 -8.05 -0.02
CA GLY A 140 3.94 -8.44 -1.27
C GLY A 140 5.30 -7.77 -1.49
N GLU A 141 5.65 -7.52 -2.74
CA GLU A 141 6.92 -6.93 -3.17
C GLU A 141 6.95 -5.41 -2.96
N LEU A 142 8.17 -4.85 -3.06
CA LEU A 142 8.36 -3.41 -3.14
C LEU A 142 7.74 -2.89 -4.45
N ALA A 143 7.10 -1.74 -4.38
CA ALA A 143 6.69 -1.01 -5.56
C ALA A 143 7.94 -0.54 -6.36
N PRO A 144 7.82 -0.28 -7.67
CA PRO A 144 8.96 0.08 -8.51
C PRO A 144 9.73 1.33 -8.07
N ASP A 145 9.09 2.21 -7.29
CA ASP A 145 9.73 3.40 -6.72
C ASP A 145 10.62 3.09 -5.50
N GLY A 146 10.54 1.85 -4.96
CA GLY A 146 11.28 1.42 -3.77
C GLY A 146 10.81 2.05 -2.46
N LEU A 147 9.86 2.98 -2.49
CA LEU A 147 9.35 3.71 -1.33
C LEU A 147 8.10 3.04 -0.73
N GLY A 148 7.29 2.45 -1.58
CA GLY A 148 6.08 1.73 -1.22
C GLY A 148 6.23 0.22 -1.29
N ARG A 149 5.24 -0.47 -0.71
CA ARG A 149 5.11 -1.93 -0.79
C ARG A 149 3.67 -2.29 -1.10
N TYR A 150 3.51 -3.27 -1.97
CA TYR A 150 2.20 -3.82 -2.28
C TYR A 150 1.66 -4.62 -1.10
N VAL A 151 0.42 -4.34 -0.75
CA VAL A 151 -0.29 -5.07 0.29
C VAL A 151 -1.73 -5.33 -0.14
N GLN A 152 -2.34 -6.37 0.42
CA GLN A 152 -3.75 -6.67 0.22
C GLN A 152 -4.41 -7.02 1.55
N VAL A 153 -5.57 -6.43 1.82
CA VAL A 153 -6.42 -6.86 2.93
C VAL A 153 -7.16 -8.11 2.46
N PRO A 154 -7.02 -9.26 3.13
CA PRO A 154 -7.70 -10.49 2.72
C PRO A 154 -9.21 -10.29 2.61
N GLY A 155 -9.78 -10.64 1.45
CA GLY A 155 -11.19 -10.43 1.13
C GLY A 155 -11.49 -9.14 0.37
N GLU A 156 -10.57 -8.19 0.28
CA GLU A 156 -10.68 -7.03 -0.61
C GLU A 156 -10.11 -7.36 -2.00
N PRO A 157 -10.77 -6.91 -3.09
CA PRO A 157 -10.27 -7.16 -4.43
C PRO A 157 -9.09 -6.26 -4.81
N GLU A 158 -8.89 -5.15 -4.10
CA GLU A 158 -7.90 -4.14 -4.41
C GLU A 158 -6.57 -4.41 -3.75
N ILE A 159 -5.49 -4.07 -4.46
CA ILE A 159 -4.15 -3.99 -3.91
C ILE A 159 -3.92 -2.56 -3.43
N ARG A 160 -3.34 -2.40 -2.26
CA ARG A 160 -2.96 -1.12 -1.68
C ARG A 160 -1.44 -0.93 -1.77
N ILE A 161 -0.98 0.31 -1.75
CA ILE A 161 0.44 0.64 -1.59
C ILE A 161 0.59 1.35 -0.25
N VAL A 162 1.42 0.79 0.62
CA VAL A 162 1.77 1.40 1.91
C VAL A 162 3.24 1.80 1.92
N PRO A 163 3.64 2.82 2.68
CA PRO A 163 5.05 3.14 2.89
C PRO A 163 5.83 1.93 3.41
N ASN A 164 7.00 1.66 2.84
CA ASN A 164 7.79 0.47 3.16
C ASN A 164 8.14 0.34 4.66
N TYR A 165 8.30 1.46 5.38
CA TYR A 165 8.60 1.44 6.81
C TYR A 165 7.52 0.75 7.65
N GLN A 166 6.25 0.72 7.20
CA GLN A 166 5.15 0.07 7.92
C GLN A 166 5.25 -1.46 7.94
N THR A 167 5.99 -2.05 7.02
CA THR A 167 6.12 -3.51 6.88
C THR A 167 7.53 -4.03 7.15
N ARG A 168 8.49 -3.14 7.33
CA ARG A 168 9.91 -3.52 7.48
C ARG A 168 10.18 -4.33 8.74
N ALA A 169 9.65 -3.93 9.89
CA ALA A 169 9.89 -4.63 11.16
C ALA A 169 9.39 -6.08 11.15
N PRO A 170 8.13 -6.37 10.77
CA PRO A 170 7.66 -7.75 10.72
C PRO A 170 8.36 -8.60 9.65
N LEU A 171 8.77 -8.03 8.51
CA LEU A 171 9.58 -8.75 7.52
C LEU A 171 10.97 -9.10 8.07
N ALA A 172 11.63 -8.17 8.79
CA ALA A 172 12.90 -8.43 9.42
C ALA A 172 12.80 -9.51 10.50
N ALA A 173 11.75 -9.49 11.32
CA ALA A 173 11.49 -10.52 12.34
C ALA A 173 11.38 -11.92 11.70
N MET A 174 10.70 -12.05 10.58
CA MET A 174 10.56 -13.32 9.87
C MET A 174 11.85 -13.77 9.18
N ALA A 175 12.70 -12.85 8.73
CA ALA A 175 14.01 -13.19 8.18
C ALA A 175 14.96 -13.79 9.23
N ILE A 176 14.86 -13.36 10.50
CA ILE A 176 15.63 -13.91 11.64
C ILE A 176 15.05 -15.27 12.08
N ALA A 177 13.72 -15.41 12.05
CA ALA A 177 13.04 -16.62 12.49
C ALA A 177 13.07 -17.77 11.45
N ALA A 178 13.53 -17.53 10.24
CA ALA A 178 13.69 -18.56 9.22
C ALA A 178 14.92 -19.42 9.55
N PRO A 179 14.81 -20.77 9.51
CA PRO A 179 15.91 -21.69 9.80
C PRO A 179 17.00 -21.65 8.73
#